data_ab5d31a84ca551500831546ec9c66dbe
#
_entry.id   ab5d31a84ca551500831546ec9c66dbe
#
_cell.length_a   1.000
_cell.length_b   1.000
_cell.length_c   1.000
_cell.angle_alpha   90.00
_cell.angle_beta   90.00
_cell.angle_gamma   90.00
#
_symmetry.space_group_name_H-M   'P 1'
#
loop_
_entity.id
_entity.type
_entity.pdbx_description
1 polymer ?
#
loop_
_entity_poly.entity_id
_entity_poly.type
_entity_poly.pdbx_seq_one_letter_code
_entity_poly.pdbx_strand_id
1 'polypeptide(L)'
;MNRCRVFLMIASLLVLLASCRKPEKFSVVPAIEFVSLEANPVAGGTDVCLTFKFQDGDGDIGLDEDDIQSPFDTSSVYYYNCFITYFEKQNGHFVEVELPSTLNMRIPRLSDNTPESISGEIMLDLYANNPFSPFDTIRYELYIVDRALNHSNIITTTEFITN
;
A
#
# COMPACT_ATOMS: atom_id res chain seq x y z
N MET A 1 7.12 -12.19 -57.01
CA MET A 1 7.10 -11.86 -55.56
C MET A 1 5.65 -11.74 -55.17
N ASN A 2 5.13 -12.71 -54.40
CA ASN A 2 3.69 -12.97 -54.32
C ASN A 2 2.95 -11.88 -53.56
N ARG A 3 1.95 -11.29 -54.17
CA ARG A 3 1.05 -10.29 -53.59
C ARG A 3 0.52 -10.72 -52.19
N CYS A 4 0.35 -12.01 -51.99
CA CYS A 4 -0.09 -12.59 -50.71
C CYS A 4 0.93 -12.41 -49.57
N ARG A 5 2.25 -12.48 -49.87
CA ARG A 5 3.32 -12.26 -48.85
C ARG A 5 3.44 -10.81 -48.43
N VAL A 6 3.22 -9.88 -49.37
CA VAL A 6 3.22 -8.44 -49.07
C VAL A 6 2.01 -8.07 -48.23
N PHE A 7 0.84 -8.64 -48.49
CA PHE A 7 -0.37 -8.44 -47.67
C PHE A 7 -0.22 -8.99 -46.24
N LEU A 8 0.43 -10.15 -46.09
CA LEU A 8 0.73 -10.73 -44.78
C LEU A 8 1.74 -9.89 -43.97
N MET A 9 2.76 -9.32 -44.62
CA MET A 9 3.71 -8.43 -43.93
C MET A 9 3.07 -7.11 -43.49
N ILE A 10 2.19 -6.52 -44.33
CA ILE A 10 1.48 -5.28 -44.00
C ILE A 10 0.48 -5.53 -42.86
N ALA A 11 -0.24 -6.64 -42.85
CA ALA A 11 -1.15 -7.02 -41.77
C ALA A 11 -0.41 -7.27 -40.46
N SER A 12 0.77 -7.90 -40.48
CA SER A 12 1.62 -8.10 -39.31
C SER A 12 2.16 -6.79 -38.74
N LEU A 13 2.51 -5.83 -39.60
CA LEU A 13 3.02 -4.52 -39.19
C LEU A 13 1.92 -3.66 -38.56
N LEU A 14 0.68 -3.77 -39.05
CA LEU A 14 -0.47 -3.05 -38.49
C LEU A 14 -0.87 -3.53 -37.10
N VAL A 15 -0.68 -4.82 -36.79
CA VAL A 15 -0.97 -5.40 -35.46
C VAL A 15 0.05 -4.91 -34.42
N LEU A 16 1.30 -4.63 -34.82
CA LEU A 16 2.32 -4.10 -33.91
C LEU A 16 2.10 -2.63 -33.51
N LEU A 17 1.35 -1.87 -34.30
CA LEU A 17 1.06 -0.47 -34.01
C LEU A 17 -0.15 -0.26 -33.07
N ALA A 18 -0.95 -1.30 -32.85
CA ALA A 18 -2.14 -1.21 -31.97
C ALA A 18 -1.82 -1.42 -30.48
N SER A 19 -0.56 -1.62 -30.09
CA SER A 19 -0.16 -1.94 -28.71
C SER A 19 0.24 -0.72 -27.87
N CYS A 20 0.10 0.50 -28.37
CA CYS A 20 0.26 1.70 -27.53
C CYS A 20 -1.00 1.90 -26.68
N ARG A 21 -1.09 1.23 -25.52
CA ARG A 21 -2.00 1.67 -24.46
C ARG A 21 -1.51 3.04 -23.99
N LYS A 22 -2.39 4.03 -24.00
CA LYS A 22 -2.10 5.30 -23.30
C LYS A 22 -1.81 4.96 -21.85
N PRO A 23 -0.74 5.52 -21.25
CA PRO A 23 -0.50 5.33 -19.83
C PRO A 23 -1.75 5.80 -19.06
N GLU A 24 -2.18 4.99 -18.13
CA GLU A 24 -3.28 5.31 -17.23
C GLU A 24 -2.86 6.51 -16.39
N LYS A 25 -3.64 7.58 -16.42
CA LYS A 25 -3.37 8.77 -15.60
C LYS A 25 -4.16 8.64 -14.30
N PHE A 26 -3.47 8.31 -13.24
CA PHE A 26 -4.03 8.37 -11.88
C PHE A 26 -4.10 9.80 -11.35
N SER A 27 -4.84 9.99 -10.25
CA SER A 27 -4.83 11.23 -9.48
C SER A 27 -3.47 11.39 -8.80
N VAL A 28 -3.00 12.64 -8.63
CA VAL A 28 -1.83 12.97 -7.81
C VAL A 28 -2.09 12.77 -6.32
N VAL A 29 -3.34 12.63 -5.90
CA VAL A 29 -3.68 12.17 -4.56
C VAL A 29 -3.66 10.65 -4.59
N PRO A 30 -2.85 10.00 -3.75
CA PRO A 30 -2.72 8.55 -3.75
C PRO A 30 -4.05 7.88 -3.38
N ALA A 31 -4.29 6.70 -3.94
CA ALA A 31 -5.43 5.87 -3.59
C ALA A 31 -4.97 4.45 -3.28
N ILE A 32 -5.61 3.83 -2.29
CA ILE A 32 -5.30 2.47 -1.86
C ILE A 32 -6.54 1.59 -1.81
N GLU A 33 -6.34 0.28 -1.99
CA GLU A 33 -7.39 -0.74 -1.98
C GLU A 33 -6.92 -1.95 -1.18
N PHE A 34 -7.71 -2.42 -0.23
CA PHE A 34 -7.43 -3.63 0.54
C PHE A 34 -7.46 -4.87 -0.36
N VAL A 35 -6.46 -5.75 -0.19
CA VAL A 35 -6.36 -7.03 -0.93
C VAL A 35 -6.55 -8.20 0.01
N SER A 36 -5.67 -8.36 1.01
CA SER A 36 -5.76 -9.49 1.94
C SER A 36 -5.13 -9.16 3.30
N LEU A 37 -5.55 -9.94 4.30
CA LEU A 37 -4.94 -10.01 5.63
C LEU A 37 -4.76 -11.51 5.95
N GLU A 38 -3.53 -11.98 5.93
CA GLU A 38 -3.21 -13.39 6.03
C GLU A 38 -2.29 -13.65 7.23
N ALA A 39 -2.45 -14.84 7.84
CA ALA A 39 -1.56 -15.25 8.92
C ALA A 39 -0.13 -15.44 8.40
N ASN A 40 0.83 -14.86 9.11
CA ASN A 40 2.25 -15.07 8.90
C ASN A 40 2.85 -15.72 10.17
N PRO A 41 2.93 -17.07 10.25
CA PRO A 41 3.40 -17.75 11.45
C PRO A 41 4.85 -17.42 11.73
N VAL A 42 5.12 -16.92 12.94
CA VAL A 42 6.47 -16.61 13.43
C VAL A 42 6.79 -17.39 14.69
N ALA A 43 8.07 -17.50 15.03
CA ALA A 43 8.48 -18.18 16.25
C ALA A 43 8.00 -17.40 17.49
N GLY A 44 7.04 -17.97 18.22
CA GLY A 44 6.49 -17.38 19.45
C GLY A 44 5.17 -16.65 19.30
N GLY A 45 4.54 -16.67 18.10
CA GLY A 45 3.24 -16.04 17.89
C GLY A 45 2.76 -16.14 16.45
N THR A 46 1.78 -15.32 16.14
CA THR A 46 1.28 -15.15 14.78
C THR A 46 1.35 -13.67 14.44
N ASP A 47 2.12 -13.31 13.43
CA ASP A 47 2.02 -12.02 12.78
C ASP A 47 1.01 -12.11 11.64
N VAL A 48 0.65 -11.00 11.05
CA VAL A 48 -0.19 -10.94 9.86
C VAL A 48 0.54 -10.21 8.74
N CYS A 49 0.36 -10.70 7.53
CA CYS A 49 0.75 -10.00 6.33
C CYS A 49 -0.48 -9.28 5.76
N LEU A 50 -0.45 -7.97 5.79
CA LEU A 50 -1.46 -7.12 5.19
C LEU A 50 -1.00 -6.70 3.80
N THR A 51 -1.83 -6.99 2.80
CA THR A 51 -1.56 -6.60 1.41
C THR A 51 -2.60 -5.57 0.95
N PHE A 52 -2.13 -4.51 0.34
CA PHE A 52 -2.99 -3.52 -0.31
C PHE A 52 -2.38 -3.05 -1.63
N LYS A 53 -3.25 -2.68 -2.57
CA LYS A 53 -2.87 -2.01 -3.80
C LYS A 53 -2.74 -0.53 -3.57
N PHE A 54 -1.88 0.10 -4.35
CA PHE A 54 -1.79 1.55 -4.43
C PHE A 54 -1.75 2.02 -5.88
N GLN A 55 -2.16 3.25 -6.09
CA GLN A 55 -1.97 4.01 -7.33
C GLN A 55 -1.72 5.47 -6.99
N ASP A 56 -0.84 6.09 -7.76
CA ASP A 56 -0.44 7.46 -7.58
C ASP A 56 -0.05 8.11 -8.92
N GLY A 57 -0.46 9.36 -9.13
CA GLY A 57 -0.39 10.01 -10.44
C GLY A 57 0.94 10.67 -10.76
N ASP A 58 1.72 11.06 -9.77
CA ASP A 58 3.03 11.70 -9.91
C ASP A 58 4.18 10.90 -9.32
N GLY A 59 3.86 9.73 -8.71
CA GLY A 59 4.86 8.74 -8.32
C GLY A 59 5.71 9.13 -7.13
N ASP A 60 5.20 9.98 -6.25
CA ASP A 60 5.95 10.51 -5.13
C ASP A 60 5.69 9.79 -3.80
N ILE A 61 5.03 8.62 -3.83
CA ILE A 61 4.90 7.75 -2.65
C ILE A 61 6.27 7.28 -2.16
N GLY A 62 6.45 7.35 -0.85
CA GLY A 62 7.62 6.84 -0.17
C GLY A 62 8.61 7.91 0.24
N LEU A 63 9.46 7.59 1.21
CA LEU A 63 10.47 8.46 1.78
C LEU A 63 11.85 7.80 1.69
N ASP A 64 12.85 8.56 1.26
CA ASP A 64 14.24 8.13 1.30
C ASP A 64 14.79 8.11 2.73
N GLU A 65 15.89 7.42 2.96
CA GLU A 65 16.58 7.43 4.26
C GLU A 65 17.04 8.83 4.66
N ASP A 66 17.37 9.67 3.67
CA ASP A 66 17.83 11.05 3.86
C ASP A 66 16.69 12.07 4.08
N ASP A 67 15.43 11.65 3.96
CA ASP A 67 14.26 12.49 4.26
C ASP A 67 14.08 12.67 5.79
N ILE A 68 15.04 13.34 6.43
CA ILE A 68 15.08 13.58 7.88
C ILE A 68 14.94 15.06 8.25
N GLN A 69 14.65 15.90 7.28
CA GLN A 69 14.35 17.32 7.48
C GLN A 69 12.84 17.56 7.47
N SER A 70 12.40 18.67 8.07
CA SER A 70 10.97 19.04 8.04
C SER A 70 10.43 19.02 6.60
N PRO A 71 9.25 18.44 6.36
CA PRO A 71 8.27 17.95 7.35
C PRO A 71 8.48 16.49 7.79
N PHE A 72 9.55 15.78 7.38
CA PHE A 72 9.74 14.33 7.57
C PHE A 72 10.73 13.99 8.71
N ASP A 73 11.09 14.96 9.53
CA ASP A 73 11.97 14.75 10.69
C ASP A 73 11.30 13.94 11.80
N THR A 74 12.12 13.41 12.70
CA THR A 74 11.66 12.48 13.75
C THR A 74 10.68 13.08 14.77
N SER A 75 10.54 14.39 14.81
CA SER A 75 9.59 15.09 15.68
C SER A 75 8.25 15.34 15.00
N SER A 76 8.20 15.14 13.69
CA SER A 76 7.02 15.35 12.87
C SER A 76 6.10 14.12 12.88
N VAL A 77 4.79 14.35 12.79
CA VAL A 77 3.81 13.29 12.51
C VAL A 77 4.11 12.63 11.16
N TYR A 78 4.64 13.39 10.19
CA TYR A 78 5.00 12.89 8.86
C TYR A 78 6.38 12.22 8.80
N TYR A 79 7.01 11.94 9.95
CA TYR A 79 8.12 10.99 10.00
C TYR A 79 7.70 9.63 9.45
N TYR A 80 6.46 9.24 9.67
CA TYR A 80 5.82 8.11 9.03
C TYR A 80 5.00 8.55 7.82
N ASN A 81 4.84 7.66 6.84
CA ASN A 81 4.00 7.87 5.67
C ASN A 81 2.99 6.75 5.42
N CYS A 82 2.93 5.77 6.31
CA CYS A 82 1.88 4.77 6.41
C CYS A 82 1.37 4.76 7.85
N PHE A 83 0.12 5.11 8.04
CA PHE A 83 -0.53 5.26 9.33
C PHE A 83 -1.50 4.12 9.54
N ILE A 84 -1.33 3.38 10.63
CA ILE A 84 -2.07 2.16 10.91
C ILE A 84 -2.70 2.25 12.30
N THR A 85 -4.01 2.08 12.34
CA THR A 85 -4.80 2.03 13.56
C THR A 85 -5.25 0.60 13.83
N TYR A 86 -5.09 0.15 15.06
CA TYR A 86 -5.42 -1.19 15.51
C TYR A 86 -6.75 -1.19 16.26
N PHE A 87 -7.61 -2.16 15.95
CA PHE A 87 -8.91 -2.33 16.58
C PHE A 87 -9.07 -3.74 17.10
N GLU A 88 -9.71 -3.87 18.27
CA GLU A 88 -10.15 -5.14 18.85
C GLU A 88 -11.69 -5.22 18.86
N LYS A 89 -12.23 -6.42 18.63
CA LYS A 89 -13.66 -6.67 18.72
C LYS A 89 -14.07 -6.92 20.17
N GLN A 90 -14.58 -5.89 20.82
CA GLN A 90 -15.01 -5.90 22.22
C GLN A 90 -16.54 -5.87 22.28
N ASN A 91 -17.15 -6.88 22.90
CA ASN A 91 -18.62 -6.99 23.04
C ASN A 91 -19.35 -6.90 21.68
N GLY A 92 -18.76 -7.44 20.60
CA GLY A 92 -19.34 -7.44 19.27
C GLY A 92 -19.09 -6.18 18.42
N HIS A 93 -18.38 -5.18 18.96
CA HIS A 93 -18.04 -3.94 18.29
C HIS A 93 -16.52 -3.77 18.20
N PHE A 94 -16.03 -3.21 17.10
CA PHE A 94 -14.63 -2.85 16.98
C PHE A 94 -14.35 -1.54 17.72
N VAL A 95 -13.37 -1.60 18.62
CA VAL A 95 -12.91 -0.49 19.44
C VAL A 95 -11.44 -0.24 19.11
N GLU A 96 -11.07 1.00 18.86
CA GLU A 96 -9.67 1.39 18.70
C GLU A 96 -8.91 1.15 20.00
N VAL A 97 -7.74 0.55 19.89
CA VAL A 97 -6.86 0.24 21.03
C VAL A 97 -5.47 0.81 20.77
N GLU A 98 -5.02 1.63 21.68
CA GLU A 98 -3.65 2.16 21.66
C GLU A 98 -2.67 1.07 22.11
N LEU A 99 -1.74 0.72 21.23
CA LEU A 99 -0.68 -0.24 21.51
C LEU A 99 0.53 0.46 22.14
N PRO A 100 1.35 -0.29 22.92
CA PRO A 100 2.58 0.26 23.53
C PRO A 100 3.58 0.82 22.51
N SER A 101 3.53 0.33 21.29
CA SER A 101 4.35 0.81 20.15
C SER A 101 3.45 1.10 18.97
N THR A 102 3.76 2.17 18.26
CA THR A 102 3.03 2.49 17.03
C THR A 102 3.24 1.43 15.95
N LEU A 103 2.21 1.18 15.16
CA LEU A 103 2.28 0.37 13.94
C LEU A 103 2.61 1.22 12.70
N ASN A 104 2.70 2.55 12.85
CA ASN A 104 3.01 3.42 11.74
C ASN A 104 4.38 3.08 11.16
N MET A 105 4.51 3.17 9.85
CA MET A 105 5.69 2.76 9.11
C MET A 105 6.17 3.82 8.13
N ARG A 106 7.45 3.74 7.77
CA ARG A 106 8.00 4.46 6.62
C ARG A 106 8.04 3.50 5.43
N ILE A 107 7.17 3.73 4.46
CA ILE A 107 7.29 3.10 3.14
C ILE A 107 8.48 3.73 2.46
N PRO A 108 9.47 2.94 2.00
CA PRO A 108 10.60 3.47 1.25
C PRO A 108 10.14 4.02 -0.10
N ARG A 109 10.96 4.84 -0.72
CA ARG A 109 10.67 5.40 -2.03
C ARG A 109 10.46 4.30 -3.06
N LEU A 110 9.34 4.37 -3.77
CA LEU A 110 8.92 3.33 -4.73
C LEU A 110 9.38 3.61 -6.16
N SER A 111 9.76 4.85 -6.46
CA SER A 111 10.24 5.25 -7.78
C SER A 111 11.30 6.33 -7.65
N ASP A 112 12.43 6.15 -8.34
CA ASP A 112 13.50 7.14 -8.43
C ASP A 112 13.30 8.13 -9.60
N ASN A 113 12.33 7.87 -10.45
CA ASN A 113 12.12 8.64 -11.66
C ASN A 113 10.95 9.61 -11.51
N THR A 114 11.21 10.79 -11.97
CA THR A 114 10.31 11.94 -12.03
C THR A 114 8.99 11.68 -12.74
N PRO A 115 8.03 12.53 -12.47
CA PRO A 115 6.64 12.31 -12.14
C PRO A 115 5.95 11.42 -13.16
N GLU A 116 6.00 10.12 -12.92
CA GLU A 116 5.26 9.10 -13.66
C GLU A 116 4.23 8.45 -12.73
N SER A 117 3.06 8.18 -13.28
CA SER A 117 2.03 7.42 -12.55
C SER A 117 2.57 6.05 -12.18
N ILE A 118 2.47 5.72 -10.90
CA ILE A 118 2.85 4.41 -10.36
C ILE A 118 1.66 3.67 -9.79
N SER A 119 1.73 2.35 -9.82
CA SER A 119 0.77 1.48 -9.14
C SER A 119 1.44 0.14 -8.82
N GLY A 120 0.95 -0.52 -7.80
CA GLY A 120 1.51 -1.80 -7.38
C GLY A 120 0.81 -2.34 -6.14
N GLU A 121 1.46 -3.29 -5.49
CA GLU A 121 1.03 -3.87 -4.22
C GLU A 121 2.11 -3.65 -3.16
N ILE A 122 1.68 -3.35 -1.94
CA ILE A 122 2.54 -3.25 -0.77
C ILE A 122 2.10 -4.32 0.22
N MET A 123 3.07 -5.05 0.75
CA MET A 123 2.89 -6.04 1.80
C MET A 123 3.55 -5.52 3.08
N LEU A 124 2.80 -5.55 4.18
CA LEU A 124 3.25 -5.12 5.49
C LEU A 124 3.12 -6.28 6.48
N ASP A 125 4.20 -6.59 7.18
CA ASP A 125 4.16 -7.51 8.29
C ASP A 125 3.79 -6.75 9.57
N LEU A 126 2.69 -7.13 10.21
CA LEU A 126 2.12 -6.49 11.38
C LEU A 126 2.00 -7.49 12.52
N TYR A 127 2.18 -7.01 13.76
CA TYR A 127 1.86 -7.80 14.94
C TYR A 127 0.35 -8.00 15.05
N ALA A 128 -0.07 -9.28 15.08
CA ALA A 128 -1.48 -9.64 15.24
C ALA A 128 -1.91 -9.70 16.71
N ASN A 129 -0.96 -9.86 17.64
CA ASN A 129 -1.28 -10.15 19.03
C ASN A 129 -0.97 -8.95 19.93
N ASN A 130 -1.98 -8.54 20.70
CA ASN A 130 -1.82 -7.66 21.85
C ASN A 130 -1.76 -8.52 23.14
N PRO A 131 -0.56 -8.79 23.72
CA PRO A 131 -0.42 -9.68 24.87
C PRO A 131 -1.07 -9.14 26.15
N PHE A 132 -1.52 -7.89 26.15
CA PHE A 132 -2.19 -7.24 27.29
C PHE A 132 -3.71 -7.27 27.18
N SER A 133 -4.26 -7.82 26.09
CA SER A 133 -5.69 -7.89 25.85
C SER A 133 -6.22 -9.33 25.88
N PRO A 134 -7.43 -9.55 26.42
CA PRO A 134 -8.10 -10.84 26.35
C PRO A 134 -8.87 -11.06 25.03
N PHE A 135 -8.90 -10.07 24.15
CA PHE A 135 -9.65 -10.12 22.88
C PHE A 135 -8.78 -10.67 21.76
N ASP A 136 -9.34 -11.60 21.00
CA ASP A 136 -8.64 -12.36 19.97
C ASP A 136 -9.02 -11.96 18.53
N THR A 137 -10.05 -11.16 18.38
CA THR A 137 -10.55 -10.74 17.06
C THR A 137 -10.17 -9.29 16.79
N ILE A 138 -9.39 -9.08 15.75
CA ILE A 138 -8.78 -7.78 15.43
C ILE A 138 -9.09 -7.35 14.01
N ARG A 139 -8.87 -6.08 13.70
CA ARG A 139 -8.74 -5.51 12.36
C ARG A 139 -7.84 -4.29 12.37
N TYR A 140 -7.46 -3.83 11.19
CA TYR A 140 -6.71 -2.59 11.02
C TYR A 140 -7.47 -1.62 10.12
N GLU A 141 -7.23 -0.34 10.36
CA GLU A 141 -7.51 0.73 9.40
C GLU A 141 -6.20 1.40 9.03
N LEU A 142 -6.01 1.74 7.76
CA LEU A 142 -4.79 2.40 7.33
C LEU A 142 -5.03 3.39 6.19
N TYR A 143 -4.12 4.37 6.12
CA TYR A 143 -3.94 5.26 4.98
C TYR A 143 -2.45 5.56 4.77
N ILE A 144 -2.11 6.04 3.58
CA ILE A 144 -0.75 6.47 3.25
C ILE A 144 -0.74 7.96 2.93
N VAL A 145 0.45 8.56 3.05
CA VAL A 145 0.71 9.97 2.73
C VAL A 145 1.88 10.04 1.77
N ASP A 146 1.72 10.78 0.68
CA ASP A 146 2.79 11.03 -0.30
C ASP A 146 3.75 12.14 0.16
N ARG A 147 4.75 12.46 -0.67
CA ARG A 147 5.74 13.51 -0.35
C ARG A 147 5.17 14.91 -0.44
N ALA A 148 4.11 15.11 -1.20
CA ALA A 148 3.36 16.37 -1.28
C ALA A 148 2.37 16.55 -0.13
N LEU A 149 2.32 15.58 0.81
CA LEU A 149 1.43 15.51 1.97
C LEU A 149 -0.05 15.33 1.60
N ASN A 150 -0.35 14.75 0.43
CA ASN A 150 -1.69 14.30 0.13
C ASN A 150 -1.95 12.97 0.84
N HIS A 151 -3.11 12.87 1.47
CA HIS A 151 -3.56 11.66 2.16
C HIS A 151 -4.39 10.80 1.22
N SER A 152 -4.15 9.50 1.20
CA SER A 152 -5.03 8.55 0.51
C SER A 152 -6.39 8.43 1.20
N ASN A 153 -7.29 7.68 0.57
CA ASN A 153 -8.44 7.13 1.27
C ASN A 153 -8.01 6.19 2.40
N ILE A 154 -8.88 6.01 3.40
CA ILE A 154 -8.70 4.99 4.45
C ILE A 154 -9.26 3.68 3.94
N ILE A 155 -8.53 2.59 4.18
CA ILE A 155 -9.03 1.22 4.00
C ILE A 155 -9.15 0.54 5.36
N THR A 156 -10.14 -0.37 5.45
CA THR A 156 -10.39 -1.22 6.62
C THR A 156 -10.18 -2.66 6.21
N THR A 157 -9.42 -3.43 6.98
CA THR A 157 -9.19 -4.86 6.71
C THR A 157 -10.42 -5.70 7.07
N THR A 158 -10.42 -6.95 6.61
CA THR A 158 -11.27 -7.98 7.21
C THR A 158 -10.89 -8.20 8.66
N GLU A 159 -11.80 -8.79 9.45
CA GLU A 159 -11.45 -9.26 10.80
C GLU A 159 -10.49 -10.46 10.71
N PHE A 160 -9.59 -10.54 11.69
CA PHE A 160 -8.62 -11.62 11.85
C PHE A 160 -8.69 -12.16 13.28
N ILE A 161 -8.62 -13.49 13.44
CA ILE A 161 -8.65 -14.16 14.75
C ILE A 161 -7.21 -14.62 15.09
N THR A 162 -6.67 -14.14 16.20
CA THR A 162 -5.26 -14.27 16.62
C THR A 162 -4.94 -15.53 17.42
N ASN A 163 -5.66 -16.62 17.23
CA ASN A 163 -5.50 -17.87 18.02
C ASN A 163 -4.15 -18.58 17.83
#